data_1edbaf5dd33119e49f718448b5be762e
#
_entry.id   1edbaf5dd33119e49f718448b5be762e
#
_cell.length_a   1.000
_cell.length_b   1.000
_cell.length_c   1.000
_cell.angle_alpha   90.00
_cell.angle_beta   90.00
_cell.angle_gamma   90.00
#
_symmetry.space_group_name_H-M   'P 1'
#
loop_
_entity.id
_entity.type
_entity.pdbx_description
1 polymer ?
#
loop_
_entity_poly.entity_id
_entity_poly.type
_entity_poly.pdbx_seq_one_letter_code
_entity_poly.pdbx_strand_id
1 'polypeptide(L)'
;MEKAISNNFAEIEKQLIRSNEKLRLSELLLRVSRNIAGLSNLKEILFAIIEETVTEIGADRGTLFLNDPLTGELYSRVAQGELTREIRILNTSGIAGAIFHSGKGEIIHDVQSDERFNSSIDEQTGYRTKNIICAPIRTVRNDIIGVIQILNKKKGRFTKNDLNTVSAITEQAAMTLQNAQGLEQMAKARAKEMEFLDVVSDVTAEIELGALLQRVMIEATRMLNADRATLFLNDPRTDELFSRVAMGDGIGEIRLPNNAGIAGTVFQSKKTVNIPHAYADLRFNPSFDKQTGYFTRSILCVPIMNKEGDCIGCTQALNKVGGGFTDEDESRLKAFTQQVSIALENAKLFEDVTKERAYNHSMLASMSNGVITINEEGVIATCNKAGCTILKTNRNDIIGSKASDFFKEDRMWINEKIEECSENKENIILMDVSFEVGSENEENNEIVSANLSFMPLESQDPDGRTDQESSHLGSMIMIEDISD
;
A
#
# COMPACT_ATOMS: atom_id res chain seq x y z
N MET A 1 -1.52 37.04 77.69
CA MET A 1 -0.93 35.71 77.55
C MET A 1 -1.99 34.73 76.95
N GLU A 2 -3.15 34.65 77.51
CA GLU A 2 -4.21 33.75 76.98
C GLU A 2 -4.64 33.99 75.53
N LYS A 3 -4.78 35.23 75.06
CA LYS A 3 -5.05 35.57 73.67
C LYS A 3 -3.97 35.14 72.66
N ALA A 4 -2.71 35.17 73.09
CA ALA A 4 -1.58 34.71 72.25
C ALA A 4 -1.52 33.17 72.16
N ILE A 5 -1.89 32.47 73.21
CA ILE A 5 -1.97 31.02 73.28
C ILE A 5 -3.17 30.53 72.43
N SER A 6 -4.33 31.19 72.55
CA SER A 6 -5.51 30.87 71.71
C SER A 6 -5.28 31.09 70.23
N ASN A 7 -4.58 32.17 69.84
CA ASN A 7 -4.22 32.40 68.42
C ASN A 7 -3.23 31.36 67.88
N ASN A 8 -2.28 30.91 68.73
CA ASN A 8 -1.32 29.88 68.33
C ASN A 8 -1.96 28.51 68.16
N PHE A 9 -2.92 28.17 69.03
CA PHE A 9 -3.75 26.95 68.91
C PHE A 9 -4.56 26.95 67.62
N ALA A 10 -5.25 28.04 67.29
CA ALA A 10 -6.02 28.17 66.04
C ALA A 10 -5.17 28.08 64.77
N GLU A 11 -3.93 28.62 64.81
CA GLU A 11 -2.98 28.51 63.70
C GLU A 11 -2.44 27.08 63.55
N ILE A 12 -2.14 26.38 64.64
CA ILE A 12 -1.71 24.97 64.62
C ILE A 12 -2.87 24.08 64.12
N GLU A 13 -4.08 24.29 64.58
CA GLU A 13 -5.27 23.55 64.13
C GLU A 13 -5.48 23.73 62.62
N LYS A 14 -5.37 24.96 62.13
CA LYS A 14 -5.46 25.27 60.70
C LYS A 14 -4.32 24.64 59.87
N GLN A 15 -3.09 24.59 60.40
CA GLN A 15 -1.97 23.90 59.77
C GLN A 15 -2.20 22.38 59.74
N LEU A 16 -2.72 21.79 60.81
CA LEU A 16 -3.01 20.36 60.89
C LEU A 16 -4.11 19.97 59.90
N ILE A 17 -5.19 20.77 59.82
CA ILE A 17 -6.26 20.55 58.83
C ILE A 17 -5.68 20.57 57.40
N ARG A 18 -4.88 21.58 57.04
CA ARG A 18 -4.23 21.71 55.73
C ARG A 18 -3.27 20.54 55.41
N SER A 19 -2.56 20.09 56.44
CA SER A 19 -1.63 18.95 56.29
C SER A 19 -2.38 17.65 56.03
N ASN A 20 -3.47 17.41 56.75
CA ASN A 20 -4.35 16.25 56.57
C ASN A 20 -5.05 16.27 55.19
N GLU A 21 -5.48 17.43 54.73
CA GLU A 21 -6.05 17.58 53.38
C GLU A 21 -5.04 17.24 52.26
N LYS A 22 -3.79 17.72 52.43
CA LYS A 22 -2.70 17.40 51.49
C LYS A 22 -2.36 15.91 51.50
N LEU A 23 -2.28 15.29 52.69
CA LEU A 23 -2.02 13.87 52.81
C LEU A 23 -3.10 13.05 52.11
N ARG A 24 -4.36 13.35 52.37
CA ARG A 24 -5.52 12.69 51.72
C ARG A 24 -5.48 12.82 50.19
N LEU A 25 -5.16 14.03 49.69
CA LEU A 25 -5.03 14.24 48.24
C LEU A 25 -3.87 13.42 47.67
N SER A 26 -2.74 13.35 48.37
CA SER A 26 -1.58 12.56 47.95
C SER A 26 -1.89 11.05 47.87
N GLU A 27 -2.59 10.52 48.88
CA GLU A 27 -3.05 9.12 48.92
C GLU A 27 -4.03 8.82 47.77
N LEU A 28 -4.93 9.74 47.49
CA LEU A 28 -5.86 9.64 46.36
C LEU A 28 -5.11 9.58 45.03
N LEU A 29 -4.17 10.50 44.80
CA LEU A 29 -3.40 10.55 43.57
C LEU A 29 -2.55 9.28 43.37
N LEU A 30 -1.96 8.73 44.44
CA LEU A 30 -1.24 7.46 44.42
C LEU A 30 -2.19 6.28 44.06
N ARG A 31 -3.41 6.28 44.60
CA ARG A 31 -4.43 5.26 44.27
C ARG A 31 -4.82 5.34 42.81
N VAL A 32 -5.15 6.52 42.30
CA VAL A 32 -5.46 6.76 40.89
C VAL A 32 -4.31 6.32 40.01
N SER A 33 -3.08 6.76 40.31
CA SER A 33 -1.89 6.40 39.55
C SER A 33 -1.67 4.89 39.47
N ARG A 34 -1.90 4.18 40.59
CA ARG A 34 -1.74 2.71 40.64
C ARG A 34 -2.83 2.00 39.83
N ASN A 35 -4.06 2.49 39.89
CA ASN A 35 -5.20 1.88 39.18
C ASN A 35 -5.06 2.02 37.67
N ILE A 36 -4.46 3.11 37.16
CA ILE A 36 -4.28 3.34 35.72
C ILE A 36 -2.96 2.82 35.16
N ALA A 37 -1.93 2.61 36.00
CA ALA A 37 -0.57 2.25 35.55
C ALA A 37 -0.50 0.86 34.85
N GLY A 38 -1.43 -0.05 35.17
CA GLY A 38 -1.51 -1.38 34.55
C GLY A 38 -2.42 -1.46 33.32
N LEU A 39 -3.09 -0.37 32.96
CA LEU A 39 -4.03 -0.34 31.84
C LEU A 39 -3.32 0.14 30.58
N SER A 40 -3.53 -0.60 29.47
CA SER A 40 -2.96 -0.25 28.16
C SER A 40 -4.00 0.28 27.17
N ASN A 41 -5.28 0.05 27.46
CA ASN A 41 -6.39 0.44 26.59
C ASN A 41 -6.91 1.82 27.00
N LEU A 42 -6.93 2.76 26.07
CA LEU A 42 -7.43 4.13 26.30
C LEU A 42 -8.83 4.15 26.93
N LYS A 43 -9.74 3.29 26.50
CA LYS A 43 -11.10 3.20 27.04
C LYS A 43 -11.13 2.81 28.53
N GLU A 44 -10.30 1.86 28.91
CA GLU A 44 -10.19 1.41 30.33
C GLU A 44 -9.59 2.50 31.21
N ILE A 45 -8.56 3.21 30.72
CA ILE A 45 -7.94 4.35 31.41
C ILE A 45 -8.97 5.46 31.63
N LEU A 46 -9.70 5.83 30.58
CA LEU A 46 -10.76 6.86 30.69
C LEU A 46 -11.82 6.46 31.71
N PHE A 47 -12.25 5.21 31.68
CA PHE A 47 -13.27 4.69 32.61
C PHE A 47 -12.78 4.75 34.06
N ALA A 48 -11.55 4.27 34.33
CA ALA A 48 -10.97 4.28 35.68
C ALA A 48 -10.86 5.70 36.25
N ILE A 49 -10.41 6.67 35.44
CA ILE A 49 -10.31 8.07 35.87
C ILE A 49 -11.69 8.65 36.22
N ILE A 50 -12.69 8.40 35.37
CA ILE A 50 -14.06 8.88 35.61
C ILE A 50 -14.64 8.26 36.88
N GLU A 51 -14.53 6.94 37.04
CA GLU A 51 -15.07 6.20 38.19
C GLU A 51 -14.46 6.67 39.51
N GLU A 52 -13.14 6.77 39.59
CA GLU A 52 -12.45 7.28 40.78
C GLU A 52 -12.83 8.72 41.08
N THR A 53 -12.91 9.59 40.06
CA THR A 53 -13.25 10.99 40.24
C THR A 53 -14.68 11.15 40.70
N VAL A 54 -15.66 10.47 40.09
CA VAL A 54 -17.07 10.52 40.47
C VAL A 54 -17.28 10.00 41.87
N THR A 55 -16.59 8.93 42.25
CA THR A 55 -16.66 8.33 43.61
C THR A 55 -16.10 9.26 44.65
N GLU A 56 -14.92 9.83 44.44
CA GLU A 56 -14.25 10.73 45.39
C GLU A 56 -15.05 12.03 45.60
N ILE A 57 -15.56 12.59 44.50
CA ILE A 57 -16.36 13.82 44.54
C ILE A 57 -17.80 13.59 45.12
N GLY A 58 -18.28 12.34 45.08
CA GLY A 58 -19.66 12.00 45.42
C GLY A 58 -20.65 12.58 44.42
N ALA A 59 -20.37 12.49 43.17
CA ALA A 59 -21.23 12.93 42.08
C ALA A 59 -22.02 11.75 41.49
N ASP A 60 -22.91 12.03 40.58
CA ASP A 60 -23.77 11.03 39.94
C ASP A 60 -23.14 10.45 38.70
N ARG A 61 -22.58 11.30 37.83
CA ARG A 61 -21.93 10.90 36.57
C ARG A 61 -20.70 11.71 36.27
N GLY A 62 -19.86 11.15 35.40
CA GLY A 62 -18.71 11.83 34.82
C GLY A 62 -18.58 11.52 33.34
N THR A 63 -18.01 12.45 32.59
CA THR A 63 -17.65 12.32 31.19
C THR A 63 -16.28 12.94 30.97
N LEU A 64 -15.40 12.25 30.25
CA LEU A 64 -14.09 12.76 29.89
C LEU A 64 -14.00 12.85 28.37
N PHE A 65 -13.69 14.04 27.89
CA PHE A 65 -13.50 14.34 26.47
C PHE A 65 -12.02 14.54 26.18
N LEU A 66 -11.53 13.89 25.15
CA LEU A 66 -10.22 14.14 24.58
C LEU A 66 -10.33 14.96 23.30
N ASN A 67 -9.36 15.81 23.03
CA ASN A 67 -9.30 16.57 21.78
C ASN A 67 -8.74 15.73 20.64
N ASP A 68 -9.39 15.77 19.49
CA ASP A 68 -8.90 15.27 18.22
C ASP A 68 -8.34 16.46 17.42
N PRO A 69 -7.02 16.60 17.31
CA PRO A 69 -6.42 17.75 16.64
C PRO A 69 -6.65 17.77 15.12
N LEU A 70 -7.02 16.62 14.53
CA LEU A 70 -7.27 16.52 13.09
C LEU A 70 -8.66 17.02 12.71
N THR A 71 -9.67 16.73 13.56
CA THR A 71 -11.06 17.10 13.27
C THR A 71 -11.50 18.37 13.99
N GLY A 72 -10.74 18.84 15.00
CA GLY A 72 -11.12 19.95 15.85
C GLY A 72 -12.31 19.63 16.77
N GLU A 73 -12.48 18.36 17.14
CA GLU A 73 -13.57 17.87 17.97
C GLU A 73 -13.07 17.37 19.33
N LEU A 74 -13.94 17.51 20.33
CA LEU A 74 -13.84 16.80 21.60
C LEU A 74 -14.65 15.51 21.51
N TYR A 75 -14.02 14.36 21.76
CA TYR A 75 -14.68 13.06 21.71
C TYR A 75 -14.62 12.34 23.06
N SER A 76 -15.68 11.63 23.41
CA SER A 76 -15.76 10.77 24.59
C SER A 76 -16.23 9.38 24.21
N ARG A 77 -15.45 8.37 24.59
CA ARG A 77 -15.78 6.95 24.39
C ARG A 77 -16.38 6.29 25.60
N VAL A 78 -16.38 7.01 26.72
CA VAL A 78 -16.89 6.54 28.02
C VAL A 78 -17.73 7.63 28.62
N ALA A 79 -19.03 7.35 28.70
CA ALA A 79 -19.95 8.08 29.57
C ALA A 79 -20.55 7.07 30.55
N GLN A 80 -20.64 7.41 31.84
CA GLN A 80 -21.33 6.56 32.80
C GLN A 80 -22.85 6.58 32.50
N GLY A 81 -23.42 5.41 32.18
CA GLY A 81 -24.80 5.20 31.77
C GLY A 81 -24.89 4.25 30.57
N GLU A 82 -26.08 4.01 30.03
CA GLU A 82 -26.34 3.06 28.93
C GLU A 82 -25.85 3.51 27.54
N LEU A 83 -25.05 4.59 27.45
CA LEU A 83 -24.55 5.09 26.17
C LEU A 83 -23.42 4.21 25.64
N THR A 84 -23.73 3.46 24.59
CA THR A 84 -22.78 2.63 23.85
C THR A 84 -22.10 3.39 22.69
N ARG A 85 -22.46 4.66 22.48
CA ARG A 85 -21.97 5.49 21.37
C ARG A 85 -20.92 6.51 21.82
N GLU A 86 -19.91 6.72 20.97
CA GLU A 86 -18.95 7.82 21.10
C GLU A 86 -19.69 9.15 20.94
N ILE A 87 -19.48 10.08 21.89
CA ILE A 87 -20.00 11.44 21.82
C ILE A 87 -18.93 12.32 21.19
N ARG A 88 -19.27 13.03 20.12
CA ARG A 88 -18.41 14.02 19.48
C ARG A 88 -19.07 15.38 19.48
N ILE A 89 -18.33 16.42 19.86
CA ILE A 89 -18.76 17.82 19.85
C ILE A 89 -17.61 18.69 19.33
N LEU A 90 -17.91 19.79 18.66
CA LEU A 90 -16.88 20.75 18.28
C LEU A 90 -16.14 21.24 19.52
N ASN A 91 -14.80 21.35 19.46
CA ASN A 91 -13.99 21.81 20.59
C ASN A 91 -14.22 23.28 20.96
N THR A 92 -15.01 24.01 20.15
CA THR A 92 -15.47 25.39 20.40
C THR A 92 -16.88 25.46 20.99
N SER A 93 -17.60 24.33 21.13
CA SER A 93 -19.00 24.30 21.46
C SER A 93 -19.24 23.90 22.92
N GLY A 94 -20.26 24.55 23.51
CA GLY A 94 -20.74 24.21 24.83
C GLY A 94 -19.79 24.57 25.99
N ILE A 95 -20.13 24.10 27.21
CA ILE A 95 -19.33 24.29 28.42
C ILE A 95 -17.96 23.61 28.25
N ALA A 96 -17.93 22.40 27.69
CA ALA A 96 -16.69 21.67 27.46
C ALA A 96 -15.73 22.43 26.54
N GLY A 97 -16.22 22.96 25.41
CA GLY A 97 -15.41 23.76 24.48
C GLY A 97 -14.91 25.06 25.11
N ALA A 98 -15.74 25.75 25.87
CA ALA A 98 -15.33 26.97 26.60
C ALA A 98 -14.20 26.70 27.58
N ILE A 99 -14.25 25.60 28.33
CA ILE A 99 -13.21 25.21 29.30
C ILE A 99 -11.95 24.72 28.57
N PHE A 100 -12.11 24.02 27.45
CA PHE A 100 -10.97 23.59 26.62
C PHE A 100 -10.16 24.80 26.13
N HIS A 101 -10.81 25.84 25.63
CA HIS A 101 -10.15 27.04 25.13
C HIS A 101 -9.64 27.98 26.23
N SER A 102 -10.46 28.21 27.29
CA SER A 102 -10.05 29.09 28.40
C SER A 102 -8.95 28.48 29.26
N GLY A 103 -8.93 27.16 29.32
CA GLY A 103 -8.06 26.40 30.19
C GLY A 103 -8.35 26.64 31.69
N LYS A 104 -9.50 27.14 32.07
CA LYS A 104 -9.86 27.41 33.46
C LYS A 104 -11.03 26.55 33.85
N GLY A 105 -10.87 25.74 34.89
CA GLY A 105 -11.97 24.94 35.44
C GLY A 105 -13.03 25.81 36.09
N GLU A 106 -14.29 25.42 35.93
CA GLU A 106 -15.47 26.13 36.43
C GLU A 106 -16.42 25.20 37.14
N ILE A 107 -17.18 25.79 38.10
CA ILE A 107 -18.33 25.16 38.79
C ILE A 107 -19.57 25.89 38.36
N ILE A 108 -20.52 25.17 37.76
CA ILE A 108 -21.81 25.69 37.33
C ILE A 108 -22.88 25.05 38.21
N HIS A 109 -23.49 25.83 39.05
CA HIS A 109 -24.48 25.36 40.03
C HIS A 109 -25.89 25.17 39.47
N ASP A 110 -26.20 25.86 38.38
CA ASP A 110 -27.46 25.74 37.64
C ASP A 110 -27.14 25.80 36.14
N VAL A 111 -27.06 24.63 35.50
CA VAL A 111 -26.69 24.54 34.07
C VAL A 111 -27.81 25.04 33.17
N GLN A 112 -29.05 25.03 33.61
CA GLN A 112 -30.20 25.47 32.81
C GLN A 112 -30.20 26.99 32.59
N SER A 113 -29.50 27.73 33.45
CA SER A 113 -29.31 29.18 33.32
C SER A 113 -28.04 29.58 32.55
N ASP A 114 -27.17 28.63 32.17
CA ASP A 114 -25.93 28.89 31.44
C ASP A 114 -26.19 28.80 29.93
N GLU A 115 -25.96 29.89 29.19
CA GLU A 115 -26.19 29.96 27.74
C GLU A 115 -25.33 29.00 26.94
N ARG A 116 -24.21 28.51 27.50
CA ARG A 116 -23.33 27.54 26.86
C ARG A 116 -23.86 26.11 26.98
N PHE A 117 -24.88 25.86 27.83
CA PHE A 117 -25.39 24.52 28.05
C PHE A 117 -26.25 24.05 26.87
N ASN A 118 -25.89 22.88 26.31
CA ASN A 118 -26.66 22.23 25.26
C ASN A 118 -27.48 21.06 25.82
N SER A 119 -28.82 21.21 25.88
CA SER A 119 -29.73 20.19 26.37
C SER A 119 -29.90 18.97 25.49
N SER A 120 -29.39 19.00 24.26
CA SER A 120 -29.63 17.92 23.29
C SER A 120 -29.12 16.55 23.76
N ILE A 121 -28.05 16.53 24.55
CA ILE A 121 -27.50 15.28 25.11
C ILE A 121 -28.41 14.77 26.24
N ASP A 122 -28.90 15.66 27.08
CA ASP A 122 -29.86 15.34 28.13
C ASP A 122 -31.17 14.77 27.53
N GLU A 123 -31.69 15.39 26.48
CA GLU A 123 -32.86 14.93 25.74
C GLU A 123 -32.67 13.54 25.10
N GLN A 124 -31.52 13.29 24.49
CA GLN A 124 -31.21 12.00 23.87
C GLN A 124 -31.03 10.88 24.89
N THR A 125 -30.54 11.21 26.08
CA THR A 125 -30.20 10.21 27.12
C THR A 125 -31.26 10.06 28.20
N GLY A 126 -32.25 10.92 28.22
CA GLY A 126 -33.25 11.01 29.32
C GLY A 126 -32.62 11.44 30.66
N TYR A 127 -31.38 11.93 30.65
CA TYR A 127 -30.70 12.41 31.86
C TYR A 127 -30.99 13.89 32.06
N ARG A 128 -31.04 14.33 33.32
CA ARG A 128 -31.23 15.73 33.66
C ARG A 128 -30.03 16.27 34.41
N THR A 129 -29.22 17.05 33.71
CA THR A 129 -28.08 17.74 34.32
C THR A 129 -28.54 18.96 35.11
N LYS A 130 -28.12 19.08 36.37
CA LYS A 130 -28.45 20.17 37.27
C LYS A 130 -27.27 21.07 37.55
N ASN A 131 -26.12 20.48 37.87
CA ASN A 131 -24.89 21.19 38.18
C ASN A 131 -23.70 20.42 37.65
N ILE A 132 -22.62 21.14 37.32
CA ILE A 132 -21.42 20.59 36.66
C ILE A 132 -20.18 21.18 37.31
N ILE A 133 -19.16 20.34 37.52
CA ILE A 133 -17.74 20.75 37.49
C ILE A 133 -17.20 20.41 36.10
N CYS A 134 -16.59 21.39 35.46
CA CYS A 134 -15.85 21.17 34.22
C CYS A 134 -14.39 21.64 34.40
N ALA A 135 -13.40 20.76 34.19
CA ALA A 135 -12.01 21.05 34.37
C ALA A 135 -11.20 20.61 33.15
N PRO A 136 -10.18 21.40 32.73
CA PRO A 136 -9.28 21.01 31.65
C PRO A 136 -8.34 19.89 32.11
N ILE A 137 -7.98 19.00 31.18
CA ILE A 137 -6.94 17.99 31.36
C ILE A 137 -5.64 18.58 30.79
N ARG A 138 -4.67 18.86 31.67
CA ARG A 138 -3.43 19.51 31.33
C ARG A 138 -2.26 18.57 31.43
N THR A 139 -1.39 18.63 30.44
CA THR A 139 -0.08 17.97 30.50
C THR A 139 0.88 18.77 31.40
N VAL A 140 2.01 18.16 31.74
CA VAL A 140 3.11 18.82 32.46
C VAL A 140 3.65 20.05 31.70
N ARG A 141 3.49 20.09 30.38
CA ARG A 141 3.87 21.22 29.52
C ARG A 141 2.79 22.31 29.45
N ASN A 142 1.70 22.14 30.20
CA ASN A 142 0.55 23.02 30.22
C ASN A 142 -0.33 22.99 28.95
N ASP A 143 -0.13 21.99 28.07
CA ASP A 143 -1.01 21.78 26.91
C ASP A 143 -2.33 21.17 27.38
N ILE A 144 -3.43 21.61 26.78
CA ILE A 144 -4.74 21.06 27.10
C ILE A 144 -5.04 19.96 26.11
N ILE A 145 -5.18 18.72 26.60
CA ILE A 145 -5.48 17.53 25.78
C ILE A 145 -6.94 17.12 25.81
N GLY A 146 -7.73 17.74 26.69
CA GLY A 146 -9.14 17.43 26.82
C GLY A 146 -9.80 18.14 28.01
N VAL A 147 -11.00 17.71 28.35
CA VAL A 147 -11.77 18.21 29.50
C VAL A 147 -12.50 17.08 30.20
N ILE A 148 -12.67 17.21 31.52
CA ILE A 148 -13.54 16.33 32.31
C ILE A 148 -14.76 17.11 32.79
N GLN A 149 -15.90 16.47 32.73
CA GLN A 149 -17.18 16.97 33.30
C GLN A 149 -17.67 16.02 34.37
N ILE A 150 -17.94 16.54 35.56
CA ILE A 150 -18.52 15.81 36.69
C ILE A 150 -19.89 16.40 36.96
N LEU A 151 -20.92 15.55 36.90
CA LEU A 151 -22.31 15.94 36.83
C LEU A 151 -23.07 15.56 38.12
N ASN A 152 -23.91 16.45 38.58
CA ASN A 152 -24.88 16.25 39.64
C ASN A 152 -24.27 15.76 40.98
N LYS A 153 -23.86 16.68 41.84
CA LYS A 153 -23.39 16.37 43.20
C LYS A 153 -24.54 15.69 43.99
N LYS A 154 -24.28 14.51 44.55
CA LYS A 154 -25.31 13.72 45.28
C LYS A 154 -25.73 14.36 46.58
N LYS A 155 -24.79 14.98 47.31
CA LYS A 155 -25.06 15.66 48.59
C LYS A 155 -24.43 17.06 48.59
N GLY A 156 -25.24 18.09 48.86
CA GLY A 156 -24.78 19.47 48.90
C GLY A 156 -24.55 20.10 47.53
N ARG A 157 -23.61 21.02 47.46
CA ARG A 157 -23.20 21.72 46.22
C ARG A 157 -21.73 21.45 45.95
N PHE A 158 -21.33 21.54 44.71
CA PHE A 158 -19.90 21.50 44.34
C PHE A 158 -19.17 22.66 45.00
N THR A 159 -17.95 22.39 45.47
CA THR A 159 -17.11 23.35 46.17
C THR A 159 -15.80 23.58 45.38
N LYS A 160 -15.10 24.65 45.71
CA LYS A 160 -13.76 24.92 45.13
C LYS A 160 -12.77 23.79 45.41
N ASN A 161 -12.93 23.12 46.55
CA ASN A 161 -12.10 21.96 46.89
C ASN A 161 -12.39 20.77 45.98
N ASP A 162 -13.66 20.53 45.62
CA ASP A 162 -14.05 19.51 44.63
C ASP A 162 -13.39 19.81 43.30
N LEU A 163 -13.41 21.07 42.82
CA LEU A 163 -12.74 21.46 41.57
C LEU A 163 -11.21 21.23 41.61
N ASN A 164 -10.59 21.60 42.73
CA ASN A 164 -9.12 21.36 42.90
C ASN A 164 -8.80 19.86 42.88
N THR A 165 -9.63 19.04 43.52
CA THR A 165 -9.47 17.57 43.53
C THR A 165 -9.62 17.00 42.12
N VAL A 166 -10.65 17.40 41.37
CA VAL A 166 -10.83 17.00 39.96
C VAL A 166 -9.62 17.39 39.11
N SER A 167 -9.14 18.63 39.25
CA SER A 167 -7.97 19.12 38.52
C SER A 167 -6.71 18.31 38.83
N ALA A 168 -6.47 18.01 40.10
CA ALA A 168 -5.30 17.22 40.52
C ALA A 168 -5.34 15.79 39.98
N ILE A 169 -6.51 15.13 39.98
CA ILE A 169 -6.68 13.79 39.39
C ILE A 169 -6.40 13.82 37.89
N THR A 170 -6.94 14.81 37.16
CA THR A 170 -6.75 14.92 35.71
C THR A 170 -5.34 15.26 35.31
N GLU A 171 -4.64 16.12 36.07
CA GLU A 171 -3.23 16.42 35.84
C GLU A 171 -2.34 15.17 36.06
N GLN A 172 -2.62 14.38 37.11
CA GLN A 172 -1.90 13.11 37.35
C GLN A 172 -2.14 12.09 36.25
N ALA A 173 -3.35 12.03 35.69
CA ALA A 173 -3.73 11.09 34.65
C ALA A 173 -3.30 11.54 33.25
N ALA A 174 -3.03 12.81 33.03
CA ALA A 174 -2.82 13.42 31.72
C ALA A 174 -1.67 12.75 30.93
N MET A 175 -0.57 12.40 31.58
CA MET A 175 0.57 11.74 30.94
C MET A 175 0.18 10.34 30.41
N THR A 176 -0.54 9.56 31.22
CA THR A 176 -1.00 8.22 30.83
C THR A 176 -2.02 8.31 29.69
N LEU A 177 -2.92 9.28 29.75
CA LEU A 177 -3.90 9.53 28.68
C LEU A 177 -3.21 9.94 27.38
N GLN A 178 -2.26 10.84 27.42
CA GLN A 178 -1.50 11.30 26.26
C GLN A 178 -0.72 10.13 25.61
N ASN A 179 -0.05 9.33 26.42
CA ASN A 179 0.69 8.16 25.94
C ASN A 179 -0.25 7.13 25.29
N ALA A 180 -1.37 6.81 25.94
CA ALA A 180 -2.35 5.87 25.40
C ALA A 180 -3.00 6.36 24.10
N GLN A 181 -3.32 7.65 24.02
CA GLN A 181 -3.85 8.28 22.80
C GLN A 181 -2.80 8.23 21.67
N GLY A 182 -1.55 8.54 21.97
CA GLY A 182 -0.45 8.47 21.01
C GLY A 182 -0.22 7.06 20.47
N LEU A 183 -0.22 6.06 21.36
CA LEU A 183 -0.09 4.64 20.97
C LEU A 183 -1.25 4.20 20.08
N GLU A 184 -2.47 4.58 20.38
CA GLU A 184 -3.63 4.24 19.55
C GLU A 184 -3.55 4.89 18.16
N GLN A 185 -3.13 6.17 18.09
CA GLN A 185 -2.93 6.85 16.81
C GLN A 185 -1.83 6.19 15.98
N MET A 186 -0.69 5.83 16.63
CA MET A 186 0.39 5.09 15.97
C MET A 186 -0.07 3.72 15.47
N ALA A 187 -0.83 2.99 16.28
CA ALA A 187 -1.35 1.68 15.89
C ALA A 187 -2.30 1.78 14.67
N LYS A 188 -3.17 2.80 14.64
CA LYS A 188 -4.06 3.06 13.50
C LYS A 188 -3.29 3.46 12.23
N ALA A 189 -2.27 4.33 12.38
CA ALA A 189 -1.42 4.73 11.27
C ALA A 189 -0.67 3.53 10.69
N ARG A 190 -0.08 2.70 11.58
CA ARG A 190 0.62 1.47 11.17
C ARG A 190 -0.29 0.45 10.50
N ALA A 191 -1.51 0.27 11.00
CA ALA A 191 -2.48 -0.62 10.37
C ALA A 191 -2.83 -0.18 8.94
N LYS A 192 -3.04 1.12 8.72
CA LYS A 192 -3.25 1.69 7.38
C LYS A 192 -2.04 1.53 6.45
N GLU A 193 -0.83 1.69 7.00
CA GLU A 193 0.41 1.48 6.25
C GLU A 193 0.59 0.01 5.85
N MET A 194 0.33 -0.92 6.77
CA MET A 194 0.38 -2.36 6.47
C MET A 194 -0.66 -2.76 5.41
N GLU A 195 -1.90 -2.27 5.52
CA GLU A 195 -2.92 -2.50 4.50
C GLU A 195 -2.47 -2.00 3.11
N PHE A 196 -1.82 -0.84 3.05
CA PHE A 196 -1.25 -0.32 1.81
C PHE A 196 -0.11 -1.20 1.27
N LEU A 197 0.79 -1.68 2.13
CA LEU A 197 1.89 -2.56 1.74
C LEU A 197 1.40 -3.92 1.25
N ASP A 198 0.36 -4.48 1.87
CA ASP A 198 -0.27 -5.73 1.43
C ASP A 198 -0.83 -5.58 0.00
N VAL A 199 -1.56 -4.49 -0.27
CA VAL A 199 -2.08 -4.17 -1.61
C VAL A 199 -0.95 -4.05 -2.64
N VAL A 200 0.13 -3.34 -2.28
CA VAL A 200 1.30 -3.18 -3.16
C VAL A 200 1.96 -4.54 -3.42
N SER A 201 2.14 -5.36 -2.39
CA SER A 201 2.74 -6.70 -2.51
C SER A 201 1.93 -7.60 -3.44
N ASP A 202 0.62 -7.62 -3.28
CA ASP A 202 -0.30 -8.41 -4.12
C ASP A 202 -0.25 -7.99 -5.58
N VAL A 203 -0.12 -6.69 -5.85
CA VAL A 203 -0.02 -6.15 -7.21
C VAL A 203 1.34 -6.45 -7.82
N THR A 204 2.43 -6.28 -7.08
CA THR A 204 3.80 -6.47 -7.61
C THR A 204 4.19 -7.92 -7.79
N ALA A 205 3.47 -8.87 -7.20
CA ALA A 205 3.67 -10.31 -7.39
C ALA A 205 3.15 -10.80 -8.76
N GLU A 206 2.32 -10.02 -9.45
CA GLU A 206 1.75 -10.41 -10.74
C GLU A 206 2.75 -10.15 -11.88
N ILE A 207 3.04 -11.17 -12.66
CA ILE A 207 4.04 -11.13 -13.73
C ILE A 207 3.36 -10.98 -15.11
N GLU A 208 2.11 -11.44 -15.23
CA GLU A 208 1.39 -11.35 -16.49
C GLU A 208 0.79 -9.94 -16.64
N LEU A 209 1.19 -9.22 -17.70
CA LEU A 209 0.84 -7.80 -17.88
C LEU A 209 -0.67 -7.54 -17.86
N GLY A 210 -1.48 -8.41 -18.48
CA GLY A 210 -2.94 -8.25 -18.51
C GLY A 210 -3.57 -8.39 -17.13
N ALA A 211 -3.18 -9.41 -16.38
CA ALA A 211 -3.62 -9.65 -15.00
C ALA A 211 -3.16 -8.52 -14.06
N LEU A 212 -1.91 -8.06 -14.20
CA LEU A 212 -1.38 -6.91 -13.46
C LEU A 212 -2.22 -5.65 -13.68
N LEU A 213 -2.53 -5.29 -14.93
CA LEU A 213 -3.33 -4.12 -15.24
C LEU A 213 -4.72 -4.19 -14.61
N GLN A 214 -5.36 -5.36 -14.67
CA GLN A 214 -6.67 -5.58 -14.05
C GLN A 214 -6.60 -5.44 -12.52
N ARG A 215 -5.59 -6.04 -11.89
CA ARG A 215 -5.38 -5.97 -10.44
C ARG A 215 -5.15 -4.53 -9.96
N VAL A 216 -4.31 -3.79 -10.67
CA VAL A 216 -4.05 -2.37 -10.40
C VAL A 216 -5.34 -1.55 -10.37
N MET A 217 -6.22 -1.74 -11.35
CA MET A 217 -7.47 -0.97 -11.42
C MET A 217 -8.44 -1.33 -10.30
N ILE A 218 -8.55 -2.62 -9.96
CA ILE A 218 -9.40 -3.07 -8.84
C ILE A 218 -8.90 -2.44 -7.54
N GLU A 219 -7.61 -2.52 -7.26
CA GLU A 219 -7.04 -2.00 -6.01
C GLU A 219 -7.04 -0.47 -5.95
N ALA A 220 -6.78 0.23 -7.06
CA ALA A 220 -6.92 1.69 -7.11
C ALA A 220 -8.35 2.14 -6.82
N THR A 221 -9.34 1.46 -7.39
CA THR A 221 -10.77 1.72 -7.15
C THR A 221 -11.14 1.53 -5.69
N ARG A 222 -10.72 0.41 -5.10
CA ARG A 222 -10.97 0.06 -3.69
C ARG A 222 -10.28 1.05 -2.73
N MET A 223 -8.99 1.31 -2.93
CA MET A 223 -8.16 2.18 -2.08
C MET A 223 -8.69 3.61 -2.01
N LEU A 224 -9.20 4.12 -3.13
CA LEU A 224 -9.72 5.49 -3.24
C LEU A 224 -11.21 5.59 -2.94
N ASN A 225 -11.91 4.48 -2.73
CA ASN A 225 -13.36 4.43 -2.66
C ASN A 225 -14.00 5.15 -3.86
N ALA A 226 -13.53 4.81 -5.06
CA ALA A 226 -13.97 5.38 -6.34
C ALA A 226 -14.90 4.42 -7.07
N ASP A 227 -15.69 4.91 -8.04
CA ASP A 227 -16.55 4.05 -8.86
C ASP A 227 -15.73 3.22 -9.86
N ARG A 228 -14.72 3.85 -10.47
CA ARG A 228 -13.89 3.24 -11.51
C ARG A 228 -12.45 3.74 -11.45
N ALA A 229 -11.55 2.90 -11.93
CA ALA A 229 -10.19 3.31 -12.27
C ALA A 229 -9.83 2.82 -13.67
N THR A 230 -8.93 3.52 -14.34
CA THR A 230 -8.38 3.17 -15.65
C THR A 230 -6.90 3.46 -15.65
N LEU A 231 -6.11 2.51 -16.13
CA LEU A 231 -4.69 2.68 -16.34
C LEU A 231 -4.42 2.78 -17.84
N PHE A 232 -3.82 3.88 -18.27
CA PHE A 232 -3.39 4.11 -19.63
C PHE A 232 -1.87 3.96 -19.74
N LEU A 233 -1.42 3.20 -20.71
CA LEU A 233 -0.01 3.10 -21.11
C LEU A 233 0.21 3.84 -22.42
N ASN A 234 1.39 4.41 -22.60
CA ASN A 234 1.76 5.05 -23.86
C ASN A 234 2.28 4.01 -24.86
N ASP A 235 1.78 4.03 -26.09
CA ASP A 235 2.36 3.33 -27.24
C ASP A 235 3.21 4.34 -28.03
N PRO A 236 4.55 4.25 -27.95
CA PRO A 236 5.43 5.22 -28.60
C PRO A 236 5.42 5.10 -30.14
N ARG A 237 4.83 4.00 -30.71
CA ARG A 237 4.75 3.80 -32.16
C ARG A 237 3.57 4.52 -32.79
N THR A 238 2.49 4.69 -32.01
CA THR A 238 1.26 5.33 -32.50
C THR A 238 1.00 6.69 -31.87
N ASP A 239 1.81 7.11 -30.87
CA ASP A 239 1.60 8.29 -30.05
C ASP A 239 0.23 8.31 -29.35
N GLU A 240 -0.23 7.13 -28.93
CA GLU A 240 -1.50 6.95 -28.25
C GLU A 240 -1.34 6.44 -26.83
N LEU A 241 -2.24 6.88 -25.96
CA LEU A 241 -2.51 6.25 -24.68
C LEU A 241 -3.56 5.16 -24.89
N PHE A 242 -3.27 3.96 -24.42
CA PHE A 242 -4.19 2.83 -24.53
C PHE A 242 -4.43 2.17 -23.17
N SER A 243 -5.62 1.63 -22.98
CA SER A 243 -5.98 0.78 -21.85
C SER A 243 -6.53 -0.53 -22.35
N ARG A 244 -5.88 -1.65 -22.00
CA ARG A 244 -6.32 -3.01 -22.39
C ARG A 244 -7.51 -3.51 -21.58
N VAL A 245 -7.72 -2.90 -20.41
CA VAL A 245 -8.77 -3.31 -19.47
C VAL A 245 -9.52 -2.06 -19.02
N ALA A 246 -10.76 -1.92 -19.43
CA ALA A 246 -11.67 -0.92 -18.88
C ALA A 246 -12.65 -1.64 -17.95
N MET A 247 -12.78 -1.15 -16.68
CA MET A 247 -13.79 -1.69 -15.77
C MET A 247 -15.19 -1.25 -16.23
N GLY A 248 -15.97 -2.20 -16.71
CA GLY A 248 -17.35 -2.02 -17.17
C GLY A 248 -17.71 -3.06 -18.24
N ASP A 249 -18.96 -3.53 -18.23
CA ASP A 249 -19.41 -4.53 -19.19
C ASP A 249 -19.34 -4.01 -20.65
N GLY A 250 -18.56 -4.68 -21.47
CA GLY A 250 -18.56 -4.48 -22.92
C GLY A 250 -17.65 -3.38 -23.47
N ILE A 251 -16.78 -2.75 -22.67
CA ILE A 251 -15.81 -1.79 -23.18
C ILE A 251 -14.51 -2.55 -23.50
N GLY A 252 -14.20 -2.65 -24.80
CA GLY A 252 -12.92 -3.16 -25.28
C GLY A 252 -11.74 -2.20 -24.97
N GLU A 253 -10.63 -2.40 -25.67
CA GLU A 253 -9.47 -1.53 -25.57
C GLU A 253 -9.84 -0.06 -25.86
N ILE A 254 -9.47 0.84 -24.95
CA ILE A 254 -9.63 2.30 -25.12
C ILE A 254 -8.32 2.84 -25.68
N ARG A 255 -8.37 3.58 -26.79
CA ARG A 255 -7.24 4.32 -27.36
C ARG A 255 -7.59 5.78 -27.54
N LEU A 256 -6.64 6.64 -27.20
CA LEU A 256 -6.75 8.09 -27.37
C LEU A 256 -5.37 8.71 -27.66
N PRO A 257 -5.29 9.80 -28.43
CA PRO A 257 -4.04 10.50 -28.64
C PRO A 257 -3.39 10.89 -27.29
N ASN A 258 -2.07 10.71 -27.17
CA ASN A 258 -1.34 10.93 -25.92
C ASN A 258 -1.28 12.42 -25.47
N ASN A 259 -1.85 13.32 -26.23
CA ASN A 259 -2.03 14.74 -25.92
C ASN A 259 -3.49 15.15 -25.67
N ALA A 260 -4.43 14.20 -25.74
CA ALA A 260 -5.87 14.50 -25.67
C ALA A 260 -6.46 14.24 -24.29
N GLY A 261 -7.41 15.07 -23.88
CA GLY A 261 -8.18 14.92 -22.66
C GLY A 261 -7.35 15.10 -21.37
N ILE A 262 -7.92 14.63 -20.25
CA ILE A 262 -7.26 14.72 -18.94
C ILE A 262 -6.04 13.80 -18.88
N ALA A 263 -6.18 12.56 -19.36
CA ALA A 263 -5.10 11.58 -19.38
C ALA A 263 -3.90 12.09 -20.21
N GLY A 264 -4.14 12.62 -21.41
CA GLY A 264 -3.10 13.21 -22.25
C GLY A 264 -2.45 14.42 -21.62
N THR A 265 -3.23 15.30 -20.97
CA THR A 265 -2.69 16.45 -20.23
C THR A 265 -1.72 16.01 -19.12
N VAL A 266 -2.09 14.96 -18.35
CA VAL A 266 -1.26 14.43 -17.27
C VAL A 266 -0.01 13.75 -17.82
N PHE A 267 -0.14 13.00 -18.90
CA PHE A 267 0.97 12.35 -19.58
C PHE A 267 2.02 13.36 -20.07
N GLN A 268 1.59 14.41 -20.78
CA GLN A 268 2.47 15.44 -21.32
C GLN A 268 3.09 16.35 -20.26
N SER A 269 2.28 16.77 -19.27
CA SER A 269 2.76 17.70 -18.23
C SER A 269 3.55 17.01 -17.12
N LYS A 270 3.44 15.68 -17.00
CA LYS A 270 3.98 14.89 -15.89
C LYS A 270 3.45 15.36 -14.52
N LYS A 271 2.30 16.03 -14.47
CA LYS A 271 1.69 16.59 -13.26
C LYS A 271 0.34 15.97 -12.98
N THR A 272 0.08 15.67 -11.71
CA THR A 272 -1.22 15.19 -11.25
C THR A 272 -2.30 16.24 -11.49
N VAL A 273 -3.50 15.76 -11.81
CA VAL A 273 -4.71 16.59 -11.99
C VAL A 273 -5.82 16.02 -11.13
N ASN A 274 -6.39 16.85 -10.25
CA ASN A 274 -7.54 16.54 -9.41
C ASN A 274 -8.67 17.51 -9.78
N ILE A 275 -9.78 16.95 -10.30
CA ILE A 275 -10.92 17.71 -10.82
C ILE A 275 -12.17 17.30 -10.04
N PRO A 276 -12.71 18.17 -9.19
CA PRO A 276 -13.93 17.88 -8.42
C PRO A 276 -15.20 17.89 -9.28
N HIS A 277 -15.19 18.59 -10.42
CA HIS A 277 -16.33 18.75 -11.33
C HIS A 277 -15.89 18.58 -12.79
N ALA A 278 -15.95 17.33 -13.31
CA ALA A 278 -15.40 16.96 -14.62
C ALA A 278 -15.97 17.81 -15.78
N TYR A 279 -17.27 18.05 -15.81
CA TYR A 279 -17.92 18.82 -16.85
C TYR A 279 -17.63 20.34 -16.82
N ALA A 280 -17.04 20.83 -15.76
CA ALA A 280 -16.57 22.23 -15.68
C ALA A 280 -15.14 22.42 -16.21
N ASP A 281 -14.41 21.33 -16.47
CA ASP A 281 -13.04 21.37 -16.98
C ASP A 281 -13.05 21.27 -18.52
N LEU A 282 -12.45 22.26 -19.19
CA LEU A 282 -12.44 22.34 -20.67
C LEU A 282 -11.65 21.19 -21.34
N ARG A 283 -10.78 20.52 -20.60
CA ARG A 283 -10.01 19.36 -21.07
C ARG A 283 -10.82 18.06 -21.08
N PHE A 284 -11.93 18.04 -20.34
CA PHE A 284 -12.78 16.85 -20.25
C PHE A 284 -13.55 16.61 -21.54
N ASN A 285 -13.45 15.40 -22.08
CA ASN A 285 -14.21 15.01 -23.27
C ASN A 285 -15.42 14.14 -22.88
N PRO A 286 -16.65 14.66 -22.99
CA PRO A 286 -17.86 13.94 -22.59
C PRO A 286 -18.30 12.86 -23.61
N SER A 287 -17.57 12.61 -24.69
CA SER A 287 -17.97 11.64 -25.72
C SER A 287 -18.04 10.21 -25.18
N PHE A 288 -17.12 9.82 -24.29
CA PHE A 288 -17.13 8.52 -23.64
C PHE A 288 -18.35 8.34 -22.72
N ASP A 289 -18.67 9.37 -21.94
CA ASP A 289 -19.85 9.36 -21.08
C ASP A 289 -21.14 9.17 -21.92
N LYS A 290 -21.23 9.87 -23.07
CA LYS A 290 -22.36 9.75 -23.99
C LYS A 290 -22.49 8.36 -24.63
N GLN A 291 -21.36 7.72 -24.95
CA GLN A 291 -21.33 6.39 -25.57
C GLN A 291 -21.66 5.27 -24.58
N THR A 292 -21.20 5.41 -23.34
CA THR A 292 -21.30 4.36 -22.31
C THR A 292 -22.47 4.54 -21.36
N GLY A 293 -23.14 5.71 -21.40
CA GLY A 293 -24.17 6.08 -20.41
C GLY A 293 -23.60 6.35 -19.01
N TYR A 294 -22.26 6.42 -18.87
CA TYR A 294 -21.62 6.75 -17.60
C TYR A 294 -21.63 8.27 -17.37
N PHE A 295 -21.67 8.69 -16.12
CA PHE A 295 -21.62 10.10 -15.78
C PHE A 295 -20.43 10.41 -14.87
N THR A 296 -19.42 11.03 -15.45
CA THR A 296 -18.19 11.41 -14.74
C THR A 296 -18.41 12.69 -13.94
N ARG A 297 -18.29 12.61 -12.63
CA ARG A 297 -18.42 13.74 -11.68
C ARG A 297 -17.06 14.31 -11.30
N SER A 298 -16.18 13.47 -10.76
CA SER A 298 -14.85 13.85 -10.28
C SER A 298 -13.78 12.95 -10.89
N ILE A 299 -12.59 13.51 -11.09
CA ILE A 299 -11.44 12.83 -11.71
C ILE A 299 -10.19 13.10 -10.89
N LEU A 300 -9.45 12.05 -10.57
CA LEU A 300 -8.07 12.12 -10.11
C LEU A 300 -7.19 11.36 -11.10
N CYS A 301 -6.24 12.04 -11.72
CA CYS A 301 -5.33 11.45 -12.70
C CYS A 301 -3.88 11.72 -12.31
N VAL A 302 -3.07 10.65 -12.24
CA VAL A 302 -1.68 10.66 -11.78
C VAL A 302 -0.78 10.05 -12.85
N PRO A 303 0.38 10.68 -13.18
CA PRO A 303 1.33 10.12 -14.14
C PRO A 303 2.02 8.88 -13.57
N ILE A 304 2.31 7.92 -14.44
CA ILE A 304 3.15 6.75 -14.15
C ILE A 304 4.56 7.08 -14.62
N MET A 305 5.49 7.25 -13.68
CA MET A 305 6.87 7.61 -13.98
C MET A 305 7.77 6.39 -13.86
N ASN A 306 8.67 6.17 -14.86
CA ASN A 306 9.72 5.17 -14.76
C ASN A 306 10.90 5.66 -13.90
N LYS A 307 11.90 4.80 -13.72
CA LYS A 307 13.11 5.12 -12.92
C LYS A 307 13.96 6.21 -13.55
N GLU A 308 13.90 6.36 -14.85
CA GLU A 308 14.62 7.37 -15.65
C GLU A 308 13.93 8.74 -15.60
N GLY A 309 12.71 8.83 -15.03
CA GLY A 309 11.92 10.06 -14.95
C GLY A 309 11.07 10.34 -16.19
N ASP A 310 10.86 9.32 -17.03
CA ASP A 310 9.95 9.41 -18.15
C ASP A 310 8.53 8.97 -17.78
N CYS A 311 7.55 9.62 -18.36
CA CYS A 311 6.17 9.24 -18.18
C CYS A 311 5.81 8.09 -19.13
N ILE A 312 5.51 6.92 -18.59
CA ILE A 312 5.14 5.72 -19.36
C ILE A 312 3.62 5.56 -19.52
N GLY A 313 2.84 6.38 -18.79
CA GLY A 313 1.39 6.31 -18.81
C GLY A 313 0.75 7.15 -17.72
N CYS A 314 -0.52 6.89 -17.42
CA CYS A 314 -1.21 7.52 -16.29
C CYS A 314 -2.29 6.62 -15.71
N THR A 315 -2.57 6.79 -14.42
CA THR A 315 -3.68 6.14 -13.72
C THR A 315 -4.76 7.17 -13.42
N GLN A 316 -5.99 6.87 -13.80
CA GLN A 316 -7.14 7.74 -13.62
C GLN A 316 -8.18 7.06 -12.76
N ALA A 317 -8.62 7.70 -11.67
CA ALA A 317 -9.74 7.30 -10.84
C ALA A 317 -10.93 8.24 -11.05
N LEU A 318 -12.13 7.68 -11.10
CA LEU A 318 -13.38 8.39 -11.41
C LEU A 318 -14.38 8.26 -10.29
N ASN A 319 -15.08 9.35 -9.98
CA ASN A 319 -16.24 9.38 -9.09
C ASN A 319 -15.98 8.83 -7.69
N LYS A 320 -15.27 9.57 -6.86
CA LYS A 320 -15.12 9.23 -5.44
C LYS A 320 -16.49 9.18 -4.75
N VAL A 321 -16.73 8.13 -3.99
CA VAL A 321 -17.95 8.00 -3.19
C VAL A 321 -17.88 8.96 -2.00
N GLY A 322 -18.91 9.76 -1.83
CA GLY A 322 -19.03 10.70 -0.71
C GLY A 322 -18.43 12.09 -0.96
N GLY A 323 -17.95 12.41 -2.18
CA GLY A 323 -17.45 13.77 -2.50
C GLY A 323 -16.42 13.81 -3.61
N GLY A 324 -15.51 14.79 -3.55
CA GLY A 324 -14.35 14.90 -4.43
C GLY A 324 -13.13 14.17 -3.85
N PHE A 325 -12.10 13.94 -4.68
CA PHE A 325 -10.83 13.41 -4.21
C PHE A 325 -10.09 14.43 -3.35
N THR A 326 -9.51 13.94 -2.24
CA THR A 326 -8.75 14.75 -1.28
C THR A 326 -7.25 14.73 -1.59
N ASP A 327 -6.47 15.60 -0.92
CA ASP A 327 -5.00 15.58 -1.02
C ASP A 327 -4.40 14.25 -0.49
N GLU A 328 -5.08 13.60 0.48
CA GLU A 328 -4.70 12.26 0.96
C GLU A 328 -4.90 11.21 -0.14
N ASP A 329 -6.00 11.26 -0.88
CA ASP A 329 -6.27 10.38 -2.02
C ASP A 329 -5.22 10.57 -3.14
N GLU A 330 -4.87 11.82 -3.42
CA GLU A 330 -3.82 12.14 -4.39
C GLU A 330 -2.47 11.56 -3.97
N SER A 331 -2.08 11.74 -2.71
CA SER A 331 -0.82 11.22 -2.16
C SER A 331 -0.78 9.70 -2.19
N ARG A 332 -1.89 9.03 -1.85
CA ARG A 332 -2.02 7.57 -1.89
C ARG A 332 -1.94 7.03 -3.32
N LEU A 333 -2.66 7.65 -4.26
CA LEU A 333 -2.61 7.21 -5.66
C LEU A 333 -1.23 7.41 -6.26
N LYS A 334 -0.53 8.51 -5.94
CA LYS A 334 0.86 8.74 -6.37
C LYS A 334 1.80 7.65 -5.87
N ALA A 335 1.77 7.35 -4.56
CA ALA A 335 2.61 6.31 -3.96
C ALA A 335 2.31 4.94 -4.57
N PHE A 336 1.05 4.58 -4.75
CA PHE A 336 0.62 3.35 -5.39
C PHE A 336 1.11 3.27 -6.84
N THR A 337 0.89 4.32 -7.63
CA THR A 337 1.28 4.39 -9.05
C THR A 337 2.80 4.25 -9.23
N GLN A 338 3.60 4.77 -8.29
CA GLN A 338 5.05 4.61 -8.32
C GLN A 338 5.48 3.14 -8.14
N GLN A 339 4.82 2.38 -7.28
CA GLN A 339 5.08 0.94 -7.14
C GLN A 339 4.58 0.15 -8.34
N VAL A 340 3.43 0.53 -8.87
CA VAL A 340 2.86 -0.04 -10.09
C VAL A 340 3.80 0.13 -11.28
N SER A 341 4.50 1.27 -11.40
CA SER A 341 5.44 1.49 -12.51
C SER A 341 6.55 0.44 -12.55
N ILE A 342 7.09 0.06 -11.40
CA ILE A 342 8.12 -0.99 -11.28
C ILE A 342 7.57 -2.35 -11.72
N ALA A 343 6.35 -2.69 -11.27
CA ALA A 343 5.71 -3.94 -11.65
C ALA A 343 5.40 -3.99 -13.17
N LEU A 344 4.98 -2.87 -13.74
CA LEU A 344 4.72 -2.75 -15.19
C LEU A 344 6.00 -2.93 -16.02
N GLU A 345 7.11 -2.32 -15.61
CA GLU A 345 8.40 -2.51 -16.29
C GLU A 345 8.83 -3.97 -16.26
N ASN A 346 8.74 -4.61 -15.09
CA ASN A 346 9.08 -6.02 -14.93
C ASN A 346 8.19 -6.94 -15.79
N ALA A 347 6.86 -6.72 -15.76
CA ALA A 347 5.92 -7.50 -16.56
C ALA A 347 6.13 -7.31 -18.06
N LYS A 348 6.45 -6.08 -18.50
CA LYS A 348 6.76 -5.78 -19.91
C LYS A 348 8.06 -6.46 -20.35
N LEU A 349 9.10 -6.36 -19.56
CA LEU A 349 10.37 -7.05 -19.83
C LEU A 349 10.18 -8.57 -19.95
N PHE A 350 9.37 -9.14 -19.04
CA PHE A 350 9.05 -10.57 -19.09
C PHE A 350 8.24 -10.93 -20.35
N GLU A 351 7.26 -10.12 -20.74
CA GLU A 351 6.49 -10.31 -21.97
C GLU A 351 7.39 -10.23 -23.20
N ASP A 352 8.30 -9.24 -23.25
CA ASP A 352 9.21 -9.03 -24.36
C ASP A 352 10.20 -10.22 -24.50
N VAL A 353 10.81 -10.66 -23.39
CA VAL A 353 11.68 -11.86 -23.37
C VAL A 353 10.92 -13.11 -23.80
N THR A 354 9.66 -13.27 -23.34
CA THR A 354 8.85 -14.43 -23.70
C THR A 354 8.48 -14.42 -25.19
N LYS A 355 8.15 -13.26 -25.75
CA LYS A 355 7.89 -13.09 -27.19
C LYS A 355 9.12 -13.36 -28.03
N GLU A 356 10.28 -12.85 -27.60
CA GLU A 356 11.55 -13.10 -28.29
C GLU A 356 11.91 -14.58 -28.29
N ARG A 357 11.78 -15.27 -27.15
CA ARG A 357 11.98 -16.72 -27.06
C ARG A 357 11.01 -17.49 -27.99
N ALA A 358 9.72 -17.12 -27.99
CA ALA A 358 8.72 -17.75 -28.85
C ALA A 358 9.01 -17.50 -30.33
N TYR A 359 9.45 -16.29 -30.69
CA TYR A 359 9.87 -15.95 -32.05
C TYR A 359 11.07 -16.78 -32.50
N ASN A 360 12.11 -16.82 -31.68
CA ASN A 360 13.36 -17.61 -31.98
C ASN A 360 13.02 -19.12 -32.12
N HIS A 361 12.16 -19.63 -31.22
CA HIS A 361 11.69 -21.02 -31.30
C HIS A 361 10.89 -21.28 -32.58
N SER A 362 10.01 -20.38 -32.97
CA SER A 362 9.20 -20.50 -34.19
C SER A 362 10.06 -20.40 -35.45
N MET A 363 11.09 -19.53 -35.45
CA MET A 363 12.03 -19.41 -36.54
C MET A 363 12.77 -20.71 -36.73
N LEU A 364 13.36 -21.26 -35.66
CA LEU A 364 14.10 -22.56 -35.75
C LEU A 364 13.17 -23.71 -36.15
N ALA A 365 11.93 -23.72 -35.72
CA ALA A 365 10.96 -24.76 -36.06
C ALA A 365 10.49 -24.70 -37.53
N SER A 366 10.54 -23.52 -38.16
CA SER A 366 10.15 -23.32 -39.58
C SER A 366 11.26 -23.59 -40.57
N MET A 367 12.49 -23.71 -40.10
CA MET A 367 13.65 -24.04 -40.98
C MET A 367 13.54 -25.46 -41.55
N SER A 368 13.83 -25.61 -42.84
CA SER A 368 13.90 -26.91 -43.51
C SER A 368 15.20 -27.66 -43.19
N ASN A 369 16.26 -26.93 -42.86
CA ASN A 369 17.54 -27.52 -42.45
C ASN A 369 17.50 -27.92 -40.97
N GLY A 370 18.12 -29.07 -40.66
CA GLY A 370 18.32 -29.50 -39.27
C GLY A 370 19.30 -28.57 -38.58
N VAL A 371 18.93 -28.09 -37.40
CA VAL A 371 19.81 -27.25 -36.55
C VAL A 371 19.92 -27.89 -35.18
N ILE A 372 21.17 -28.15 -34.77
CA ILE A 372 21.52 -28.71 -33.46
C ILE A 372 22.49 -27.73 -32.80
N THR A 373 22.27 -27.36 -31.57
CA THR A 373 23.22 -26.57 -30.75
C THR A 373 23.79 -27.42 -29.63
N ILE A 374 25.07 -27.27 -29.38
CA ILE A 374 25.83 -27.99 -28.36
C ILE A 374 26.50 -26.94 -27.48
N ASN A 375 26.32 -27.04 -26.17
CA ASN A 375 26.92 -26.12 -25.21
C ASN A 375 28.42 -26.41 -24.97
N GLU A 376 29.08 -25.57 -24.17
CA GLU A 376 30.51 -25.70 -23.80
C GLU A 376 30.85 -27.05 -23.13
N GLU A 377 29.87 -27.68 -22.49
CA GLU A 377 30.03 -28.98 -21.81
C GLU A 377 29.87 -30.18 -22.77
N GLY A 378 29.68 -29.93 -24.07
CA GLY A 378 29.44 -30.95 -25.08
C GLY A 378 28.06 -31.57 -25.05
N VAL A 379 27.11 -30.92 -24.37
CA VAL A 379 25.69 -31.38 -24.25
C VAL A 379 24.85 -30.74 -25.35
N ILE A 380 24.01 -31.51 -26.00
CA ILE A 380 23.05 -31.04 -27.00
C ILE A 380 21.97 -30.22 -26.32
N ALA A 381 21.99 -28.90 -26.52
CA ALA A 381 21.08 -27.97 -25.90
C ALA A 381 19.79 -27.81 -26.69
N THR A 382 19.83 -27.78 -28.03
CA THR A 382 18.63 -27.69 -28.87
C THR A 382 18.76 -28.57 -30.13
N CYS A 383 17.59 -29.04 -30.61
CA CYS A 383 17.45 -29.64 -31.93
C CYS A 383 16.10 -29.16 -32.50
N ASN A 384 16.10 -28.58 -33.70
CA ASN A 384 14.86 -28.16 -34.33
C ASN A 384 14.07 -29.34 -34.92
N LYS A 385 12.85 -29.06 -35.41
CA LYS A 385 11.95 -30.10 -35.95
C LYS A 385 12.61 -30.81 -37.15
N ALA A 386 13.23 -30.06 -38.06
CA ALA A 386 13.90 -30.63 -39.22
C ALA A 386 15.08 -31.55 -38.82
N GLY A 387 15.91 -31.14 -37.85
CA GLY A 387 16.98 -31.96 -37.32
C GLY A 387 16.48 -33.27 -36.71
N CYS A 388 15.42 -33.24 -35.94
CA CYS A 388 14.79 -34.46 -35.40
C CYS A 388 14.29 -35.39 -36.54
N THR A 389 13.72 -34.81 -37.59
CA THR A 389 13.20 -35.56 -38.74
C THR A 389 14.34 -36.19 -39.57
N ILE A 390 15.38 -35.42 -39.89
CA ILE A 390 16.53 -35.90 -40.68
C ILE A 390 17.28 -37.00 -39.91
N LEU A 391 17.49 -36.80 -38.60
CA LEU A 391 18.19 -37.78 -37.75
C LEU A 391 17.29 -38.93 -37.28
N LYS A 392 15.99 -38.93 -37.65
CA LYS A 392 14.99 -39.94 -37.22
C LYS A 392 14.99 -40.20 -35.72
N THR A 393 15.04 -39.12 -34.93
CA THR A 393 15.09 -39.17 -33.46
C THR A 393 14.03 -38.32 -32.86
N ASN A 394 13.60 -38.66 -31.60
CA ASN A 394 12.70 -37.82 -30.86
C ASN A 394 13.48 -36.73 -30.13
N ARG A 395 12.84 -35.55 -29.98
CA ARG A 395 13.46 -34.43 -29.33
C ARG A 395 13.90 -34.74 -27.88
N ASN A 396 13.12 -35.55 -27.16
CA ASN A 396 13.39 -35.90 -25.77
C ASN A 396 14.60 -36.85 -25.62
N ASP A 397 14.98 -37.58 -26.70
CA ASP A 397 16.05 -38.52 -26.67
C ASP A 397 17.41 -37.84 -27.02
N ILE A 398 17.36 -36.74 -27.77
CA ILE A 398 18.56 -36.01 -28.19
C ILE A 398 18.91 -34.86 -27.27
N ILE A 399 17.91 -34.08 -26.76
CA ILE A 399 18.18 -32.92 -25.91
C ILE A 399 18.66 -33.36 -24.52
N GLY A 400 19.75 -32.79 -24.05
CA GLY A 400 20.36 -33.11 -22.76
C GLY A 400 21.31 -34.30 -22.81
N SER A 401 21.46 -35.01 -23.96
CA SER A 401 22.48 -36.04 -24.15
C SER A 401 23.82 -35.39 -24.53
N LYS A 402 24.92 -36.04 -24.19
CA LYS A 402 26.23 -35.62 -24.72
C LYS A 402 26.32 -35.91 -26.22
N ALA A 403 26.89 -35.00 -26.98
CA ALA A 403 27.10 -35.19 -28.41
C ALA A 403 27.90 -36.48 -28.67
N SER A 404 28.93 -36.78 -27.85
CA SER A 404 29.70 -38.01 -27.88
C SER A 404 28.90 -39.30 -27.66
N ASP A 405 27.82 -39.21 -26.88
CA ASP A 405 26.94 -40.35 -26.63
C ASP A 405 25.86 -40.52 -27.67
N PHE A 406 25.52 -39.44 -28.38
CA PHE A 406 24.53 -39.42 -29.45
C PHE A 406 25.16 -39.78 -30.81
N PHE A 407 26.34 -39.22 -31.12
CA PHE A 407 27.09 -39.52 -32.37
C PHE A 407 28.14 -40.59 -32.10
N LYS A 408 27.72 -41.86 -32.02
CA LYS A 408 28.61 -43.04 -31.82
C LYS A 408 28.89 -43.77 -33.10
N GLU A 409 29.80 -44.75 -33.05
CA GLU A 409 30.18 -45.65 -34.15
C GLU A 409 30.51 -44.88 -35.44
N ASP A 410 29.80 -45.13 -36.53
CA ASP A 410 30.04 -44.55 -37.85
C ASP A 410 29.86 -43.02 -37.90
N ARG A 411 29.30 -42.44 -36.83
CA ARG A 411 29.08 -40.98 -36.68
C ARG A 411 30.09 -40.32 -35.76
N MET A 412 31.08 -41.05 -35.23
CA MET A 412 32.06 -40.53 -34.28
C MET A 412 32.90 -39.37 -34.84
N TRP A 413 33.13 -39.35 -36.13
CA TRP A 413 33.80 -38.27 -36.83
C TRP A 413 33.10 -36.90 -36.71
N ILE A 414 31.77 -36.88 -36.44
CA ILE A 414 31.02 -35.65 -36.20
C ILE A 414 31.52 -34.97 -34.92
N ASN A 415 31.83 -35.75 -33.88
CA ASN A 415 32.38 -35.20 -32.63
C ASN A 415 33.77 -34.58 -32.84
N GLU A 416 34.63 -35.22 -33.67
CA GLU A 416 35.92 -34.65 -34.02
C GLU A 416 35.79 -33.30 -34.74
N LYS A 417 34.76 -33.15 -35.60
CA LYS A 417 34.49 -31.89 -36.29
C LYS A 417 33.87 -30.83 -35.39
N ILE A 418 33.11 -31.20 -34.37
CA ILE A 418 32.62 -30.29 -33.34
C ILE A 418 33.80 -29.74 -32.53
N GLU A 419 34.72 -30.59 -32.10
CA GLU A 419 35.90 -30.21 -31.34
C GLU A 419 36.83 -29.32 -32.19
N GLU A 420 37.11 -29.70 -33.43
CA GLU A 420 37.94 -28.92 -34.38
C GLU A 420 37.37 -27.53 -34.64
N CYS A 421 36.03 -27.43 -34.81
CA CYS A 421 35.32 -26.15 -34.98
C CYS A 421 35.39 -25.28 -33.72
N SER A 422 35.27 -25.90 -32.55
CA SER A 422 35.31 -25.22 -31.26
C SER A 422 36.72 -24.69 -30.94
N GLU A 423 37.77 -25.49 -31.21
CA GLU A 423 39.16 -25.11 -30.94
C GLU A 423 39.66 -24.04 -31.90
N ASN A 424 39.41 -24.22 -33.22
CA ASN A 424 39.89 -23.31 -34.26
C ASN A 424 39.06 -22.05 -34.42
N LYS A 425 37.82 -22.04 -33.86
CA LYS A 425 36.83 -20.98 -34.03
C LYS A 425 36.50 -20.64 -35.49
N GLU A 426 36.59 -21.63 -36.36
CA GLU A 426 36.32 -21.50 -37.79
C GLU A 426 35.14 -22.37 -38.22
N ASN A 427 34.41 -21.90 -39.24
CA ASN A 427 33.32 -22.68 -39.83
C ASN A 427 33.87 -23.84 -40.64
N ILE A 428 33.38 -25.06 -40.40
CA ILE A 428 33.72 -26.24 -41.16
C ILE A 428 32.51 -26.65 -42.01
N ILE A 429 32.66 -26.77 -43.30
CA ILE A 429 31.59 -27.18 -44.21
C ILE A 429 32.01 -28.48 -44.91
N LEU A 430 31.17 -29.48 -44.80
CA LEU A 430 31.34 -30.77 -45.48
C LEU A 430 30.15 -30.96 -46.43
N MET A 431 30.45 -31.20 -47.70
CA MET A 431 29.46 -31.37 -48.73
C MET A 431 29.28 -32.85 -49.07
N ASP A 432 28.05 -33.26 -49.36
CA ASP A 432 27.69 -34.60 -49.86
C ASP A 432 28.23 -35.73 -48.98
N VAL A 433 27.95 -35.61 -47.66
CA VAL A 433 28.36 -36.63 -46.69
C VAL A 433 27.22 -37.58 -46.44
N SER A 434 27.49 -38.87 -46.55
CA SER A 434 26.46 -39.90 -46.24
C SER A 434 26.74 -40.54 -44.89
N PHE A 435 25.74 -40.63 -44.05
CA PHE A 435 25.81 -41.29 -42.74
C PHE A 435 24.51 -42.00 -42.39
N GLU A 436 24.62 -43.06 -41.58
CA GLU A 436 23.45 -43.82 -41.15
C GLU A 436 22.66 -43.10 -40.08
N VAL A 437 21.32 -43.09 -40.20
CA VAL A 437 20.39 -42.55 -39.21
C VAL A 437 19.38 -43.63 -38.83
N GLY A 438 18.98 -43.65 -37.57
CA GLY A 438 17.99 -44.58 -37.00
C GLY A 438 18.23 -44.86 -35.52
N SER A 439 17.29 -45.51 -34.86
CA SER A 439 17.37 -45.96 -33.47
C SER A 439 18.04 -47.30 -33.39
N GLU A 440 18.88 -47.58 -32.38
CA GLU A 440 19.56 -48.85 -32.09
C GLU A 440 18.62 -50.09 -32.06
N ASN A 441 17.30 -49.89 -32.10
CA ASN A 441 16.28 -50.93 -31.99
C ASN A 441 15.51 -51.23 -33.29
N GLU A 442 15.84 -50.54 -34.41
CA GLU A 442 15.17 -50.79 -35.69
C GLU A 442 16.14 -51.48 -36.69
N GLU A 443 15.70 -52.62 -37.24
CA GLU A 443 16.44 -53.40 -38.25
C GLU A 443 16.69 -52.67 -39.59
N ASN A 444 16.24 -51.41 -39.76
CA ASN A 444 16.40 -50.59 -40.94
C ASN A 444 17.14 -49.29 -40.63
N ASN A 445 18.46 -49.28 -40.68
CA ASN A 445 19.23 -48.05 -40.77
C ASN A 445 19.04 -47.47 -42.19
N GLU A 446 18.66 -46.20 -42.25
CA GLU A 446 18.60 -45.47 -43.53
C GLU A 446 19.87 -44.60 -43.67
N ILE A 447 20.38 -44.54 -44.90
CA ILE A 447 21.50 -43.65 -45.22
C ILE A 447 20.92 -42.30 -45.67
N VAL A 448 21.32 -41.25 -45.00
CA VAL A 448 21.00 -39.85 -45.35
C VAL A 448 22.23 -39.21 -45.97
N SER A 449 22.03 -38.55 -47.13
CA SER A 449 23.05 -37.72 -47.75
C SER A 449 22.78 -36.27 -47.39
N ALA A 450 23.73 -35.58 -46.77
CA ALA A 450 23.54 -34.22 -46.30
C ALA A 450 24.79 -33.35 -46.47
N ASN A 451 24.56 -32.04 -46.56
CA ASN A 451 25.58 -31.03 -46.35
C ASN A 451 25.62 -30.68 -44.87
N LEU A 452 26.77 -30.75 -44.25
CA LEU A 452 26.97 -30.44 -42.84
C LEU A 452 27.78 -29.16 -42.67
N SER A 453 27.29 -28.23 -41.85
CA SER A 453 28.02 -27.03 -41.48
C SER A 453 28.18 -26.98 -39.97
N PHE A 454 29.42 -26.91 -39.49
CA PHE A 454 29.76 -26.73 -38.08
C PHE A 454 30.19 -25.29 -37.88
N MET A 455 29.57 -24.60 -36.92
CA MET A 455 29.80 -23.18 -36.66
C MET A 455 30.01 -22.95 -35.17
N PRO A 456 31.03 -22.19 -34.75
CA PRO A 456 31.20 -21.82 -33.35
C PRO A 456 30.10 -20.83 -32.95
N LEU A 457 29.56 -21.02 -31.75
CA LEU A 457 28.64 -20.05 -31.15
C LEU A 457 29.45 -19.17 -30.20
N GLU A 458 29.50 -17.89 -30.51
CA GLU A 458 30.16 -16.88 -29.68
C GLU A 458 29.18 -15.86 -29.18
N SER A 459 29.38 -15.40 -27.92
CA SER A 459 28.66 -14.25 -27.37
C SER A 459 29.09 -13.00 -28.14
N GLN A 460 28.18 -12.40 -28.89
CA GLN A 460 28.39 -11.06 -29.42
C GLN A 460 27.85 -10.05 -28.42
N ASP A 461 28.68 -9.10 -27.99
CA ASP A 461 28.20 -7.94 -27.26
C ASP A 461 27.43 -7.03 -28.24
N PRO A 462 26.08 -6.85 -28.09
CA PRO A 462 25.30 -6.06 -29.02
C PRO A 462 25.73 -4.59 -29.09
N ASP A 463 26.39 -4.08 -28.05
CA ASP A 463 26.74 -2.65 -27.89
C ASP A 463 28.22 -2.35 -28.19
N GLY A 464 29.08 -3.37 -28.42
CA GLY A 464 30.49 -3.18 -28.75
C GLY A 464 31.30 -2.40 -27.71
N ARG A 465 30.88 -2.42 -26.44
CA ARG A 465 31.40 -1.52 -25.38
C ARG A 465 32.46 -2.13 -24.49
N THR A 466 32.73 -3.41 -24.61
CA THR A 466 33.74 -4.08 -23.79
C THR A 466 34.78 -4.80 -24.65
N ASP A 467 36.07 -4.53 -24.41
CA ASP A 467 37.22 -5.33 -24.86
C ASP A 467 37.24 -6.72 -24.15
N GLN A 468 36.08 -7.28 -23.80
CA GLN A 468 36.01 -8.64 -23.28
C GLN A 468 36.04 -9.60 -24.45
N GLU A 469 37.00 -10.53 -24.42
CA GLU A 469 37.09 -11.66 -25.31
C GLU A 469 35.73 -12.33 -25.47
N SER A 470 35.28 -12.53 -26.71
CA SER A 470 34.03 -13.23 -27.01
C SER A 470 34.02 -14.57 -26.26
N SER A 471 33.08 -14.75 -25.33
CA SER A 471 32.96 -16.03 -24.62
C SER A 471 32.40 -17.07 -25.60
N HIS A 472 33.09 -18.22 -25.68
CA HIS A 472 32.60 -19.37 -26.43
C HIS A 472 31.32 -19.91 -25.77
N LEU A 473 30.22 -20.01 -26.50
CA LEU A 473 28.93 -20.52 -26.01
C LEU A 473 28.69 -21.98 -26.41
N GLY A 474 29.59 -22.56 -27.22
CA GLY A 474 29.45 -23.90 -27.79
C GLY A 474 29.50 -23.92 -29.29
N SER A 475 28.89 -24.91 -29.91
CA SER A 475 28.90 -25.11 -31.36
C SER A 475 27.51 -25.37 -31.91
N MET A 476 27.29 -25.04 -33.18
CA MET A 476 26.08 -25.33 -33.92
C MET A 476 26.37 -26.24 -35.12
N ILE A 477 25.55 -27.26 -35.33
CA ILE A 477 25.57 -28.10 -36.53
C ILE A 477 24.33 -27.77 -37.34
N MET A 478 24.49 -27.42 -38.59
CA MET A 478 23.41 -27.29 -39.56
C MET A 478 23.47 -28.47 -40.52
N ILE A 479 22.36 -29.13 -40.74
CA ILE A 479 22.20 -30.31 -41.58
C ILE A 479 21.21 -29.98 -42.72
N GLU A 480 21.69 -29.96 -43.93
CA GLU A 480 20.88 -29.81 -45.13
C GLU A 480 20.74 -31.17 -45.80
N ASP A 481 19.54 -31.75 -45.76
CA ASP A 481 19.25 -33.03 -46.41
C ASP A 481 19.23 -32.84 -47.93
N ILE A 482 20.06 -33.60 -48.61
CA ILE A 482 20.16 -33.61 -50.09
C ILE A 482 19.81 -34.99 -50.66
N SER A 483 19.19 -35.85 -49.84
CA SER A 483 18.69 -37.16 -50.32
C SER A 483 17.53 -36.91 -51.27
N ASP A 484 17.60 -37.48 -52.50
CA ASP A 484 16.54 -37.41 -53.55
C ASP A 484 15.34 -38.25 -53.19
#